data_fed8cf2cbcdc70fb6f800a6cec77fbd1
#
_entry.id   fed8cf2cbcdc70fb6f800a6cec77fbd1
#
_cell.length_a   1.000
_cell.length_b   1.000
_cell.length_c   1.000
_cell.angle_alpha   90.00
_cell.angle_beta   90.00
_cell.angle_gamma   90.00
#
_symmetry.space_group_name_H-M   'P 1'
#
loop_
_entity.id
_entity.type
_entity.pdbx_description
1 polymer ?
#
loop_
_entity_poly.entity_id
_entity_poly.type
_entity_poly.pdbx_seq_one_letter_code
_entity_poly.pdbx_strand_id
1 'polypeptide(L)'
;MIYPIPQKMTKIRKMKTPAAFTLSGDCRQLAQKLFGEKNIPLSSDGFEVRIQIADCERTSYIKELSRLTDEKYFITVDENGALIDASCEKGVFRAINTLVRLILGGEMFEGSVEDYPAFEVRGYIEGFYGKTWEHETRISVMSLMAENGMNTFYYAPKDDIYHREKWSVLYPEKELGELEELFRFANENFMEFFWCIGPGLSYCYTSEEHFDLLIKKLMQLYDIGVRRFGLLLDDIPEEFNYDGDREKFGNIVYAHTDLVNRLYAALKKIDRSIKLTVCPTQYSGDEHGFYISKFGTAIPADVSVFWTGAEICSRVLTCREARELLSATGHKPLYWDNYPVNDCEMFKEMHINYIDGRDRKLYLDSEGLISNVMEYAECSKIPLLTICDYLWNPERYDKENSLRNAHRVVLGERAELFGYFADNLGVSCLSRYSSPFMTRTLHRVMFLYGKGEKAAALEAFRAYLDRVNECNEMLGDSSVPLFAELGEWSRKFGMACDVLECTYAVLDEPTVQRKARLRETLDKYNADSVIFAGFCLRETAEKALAL
;
A
#
# COMPACT_ATOMS: atom_id res chain seq x y z
N MET A 1 15.73 -11.90 -7.23
CA MET A 1 15.47 -12.01 -5.76
C MET A 1 13.95 -12.09 -5.58
N ILE A 2 13.45 -12.97 -4.72
CA ILE A 2 12.01 -13.13 -4.49
C ILE A 2 11.53 -12.00 -3.58
N TYR A 3 10.37 -11.43 -3.87
CA TYR A 3 9.67 -10.47 -3.02
C TYR A 3 8.19 -10.89 -2.88
N PRO A 4 7.59 -10.73 -1.71
CA PRO A 4 8.25 -10.38 -0.44
C PRO A 4 9.43 -11.31 -0.12
N ILE A 5 10.41 -10.79 0.65
CA ILE A 5 11.60 -11.60 1.02
C ILE A 5 11.18 -12.72 1.99
N PRO A 6 11.37 -14.00 1.66
CA PRO A 6 11.01 -15.10 2.53
C PRO A 6 11.75 -15.07 3.87
N GLN A 7 11.15 -15.64 4.93
CA GLN A 7 11.77 -15.76 6.23
C GLN A 7 13.10 -16.51 6.15
N LYS A 8 13.12 -17.63 5.43
CA LYS A 8 14.34 -18.39 5.20
C LYS A 8 14.35 -19.03 3.82
N MET A 9 15.49 -18.97 3.18
CA MET A 9 15.70 -19.57 1.87
C MET A 9 17.10 -20.17 1.80
N THR A 10 17.18 -21.44 1.40
CA THR A 10 18.44 -22.17 1.18
C THR A 10 18.54 -22.54 -0.28
N LYS A 11 19.50 -21.94 -1.00
CA LYS A 11 19.78 -22.26 -2.40
C LYS A 11 21.01 -23.17 -2.47
N ILE A 12 20.87 -24.34 -3.09
CA ILE A 12 21.96 -25.31 -3.29
C ILE A 12 22.59 -25.06 -4.65
N ARG A 13 21.79 -25.11 -5.71
CA ARG A 13 22.25 -24.80 -7.08
C ARG A 13 21.12 -24.17 -7.91
N LYS A 14 21.48 -23.36 -8.90
CA LYS A 14 20.53 -22.83 -9.88
C LYS A 14 20.06 -23.97 -10.79
N MET A 15 18.77 -23.97 -11.10
CA MET A 15 18.14 -24.90 -12.04
C MET A 15 17.66 -24.14 -13.29
N LYS A 16 17.61 -24.86 -14.42
CA LYS A 16 16.88 -24.35 -15.57
C LYS A 16 15.38 -24.44 -15.27
N THR A 17 14.65 -23.38 -15.55
CA THR A 17 13.20 -23.39 -15.40
C THR A 17 12.59 -24.48 -16.30
N PRO A 18 11.80 -25.43 -15.75
CA PRO A 18 11.10 -26.44 -16.54
C PRO A 18 10.17 -25.82 -17.57
N ALA A 19 10.02 -26.49 -18.73
CA ALA A 19 9.16 -26.01 -19.81
C ALA A 19 7.66 -26.21 -19.53
N ALA A 20 7.31 -27.23 -18.72
CA ALA A 20 5.95 -27.52 -18.30
C ALA A 20 5.94 -28.18 -16.92
N PHE A 21 4.79 -28.14 -16.24
CA PHE A 21 4.61 -28.64 -14.88
C PHE A 21 3.45 -29.66 -14.81
N THR A 22 3.55 -30.58 -13.85
CA THR A 22 2.46 -31.48 -13.46
C THR A 22 2.05 -31.16 -12.03
N LEU A 23 0.76 -31.03 -11.77
CA LEU A 23 0.23 -30.69 -10.45
C LEU A 23 -0.41 -31.92 -9.81
N SER A 24 -0.03 -32.25 -8.56
CA SER A 24 -0.55 -33.39 -7.81
C SER A 24 -0.83 -33.03 -6.34
N GLY A 25 -1.64 -33.86 -5.64
CA GLY A 25 -1.95 -33.68 -4.22
C GLY A 25 -3.14 -32.77 -3.95
N ASP A 26 -3.11 -32.12 -2.77
CA ASP A 26 -4.18 -31.27 -2.27
C ASP A 26 -4.29 -29.94 -3.05
N CYS A 27 -5.45 -29.27 -3.00
CA CYS A 27 -5.68 -27.96 -3.63
C CYS A 27 -5.26 -27.86 -5.11
N ARG A 28 -5.29 -28.98 -5.84
CA ARG A 28 -4.89 -29.03 -7.25
C ARG A 28 -5.63 -28.03 -8.12
N GLN A 29 -6.92 -27.81 -7.87
CA GLN A 29 -7.73 -26.85 -8.64
C GLN A 29 -7.27 -25.42 -8.44
N LEU A 30 -6.93 -25.04 -7.20
CA LEU A 30 -6.34 -23.73 -6.89
C LEU A 30 -5.02 -23.53 -7.63
N ALA A 31 -4.14 -24.54 -7.61
CA ALA A 31 -2.87 -24.50 -8.33
C ALA A 31 -3.07 -24.37 -9.84
N GLN A 32 -4.01 -25.13 -10.43
CA GLN A 32 -4.36 -25.04 -11.85
C GLN A 32 -4.86 -23.64 -12.23
N LYS A 33 -5.71 -23.02 -11.40
CA LYS A 33 -6.20 -21.65 -11.59
C LYS A 33 -5.01 -20.68 -11.65
N LEU A 34 -4.15 -20.66 -10.62
CA LEU A 34 -3.02 -19.72 -10.51
C LEU A 34 -1.97 -19.92 -11.61
N PHE A 35 -1.66 -21.16 -12.00
CA PHE A 35 -0.77 -21.43 -13.12
C PHE A 35 -1.37 -20.99 -14.45
N GLY A 36 -2.67 -21.22 -14.64
CA GLY A 36 -3.41 -20.80 -15.83
C GLY A 36 -3.47 -19.29 -16.00
N GLU A 37 -3.74 -18.54 -14.93
CA GLU A 37 -3.76 -17.08 -14.91
C GLU A 37 -2.42 -16.46 -15.33
N LYS A 38 -1.32 -17.17 -15.09
CA LYS A 38 0.05 -16.74 -15.45
C LYS A 38 0.57 -17.42 -16.72
N ASN A 39 -0.27 -18.14 -17.46
CA ASN A 39 0.10 -18.86 -18.68
C ASN A 39 1.29 -19.82 -18.50
N ILE A 40 1.43 -20.44 -17.32
CA ILE A 40 2.46 -21.44 -17.05
C ILE A 40 1.99 -22.80 -17.63
N PRO A 41 2.75 -23.42 -18.55
CA PRO A 41 2.32 -24.64 -19.22
C PRO A 41 2.18 -25.82 -18.26
N LEU A 42 1.07 -26.58 -18.39
CA LEU A 42 0.83 -27.83 -17.67
C LEU A 42 0.91 -29.03 -18.65
N SER A 43 1.51 -30.14 -18.21
CA SER A 43 1.65 -31.37 -18.98
C SER A 43 1.63 -32.58 -18.04
N SER A 44 1.25 -33.75 -18.52
CA SER A 44 1.24 -35.00 -17.75
C SER A 44 2.63 -35.55 -17.40
N ASP A 45 3.64 -35.13 -18.14
CA ASP A 45 5.06 -35.50 -18.03
C ASP A 45 5.95 -34.28 -17.63
N GLY A 46 5.32 -33.22 -17.15
CA GLY A 46 6.01 -32.02 -16.68
C GLY A 46 6.74 -32.21 -15.34
N PHE A 47 7.49 -31.19 -14.94
CA PHE A 47 8.11 -31.15 -13.63
C PHE A 47 7.05 -31.19 -12.51
N GLU A 48 7.11 -32.20 -11.63
CA GLU A 48 6.09 -32.40 -10.63
C GLU A 48 6.08 -31.30 -9.57
N VAL A 49 4.91 -30.70 -9.31
CA VAL A 49 4.63 -29.87 -8.14
C VAL A 49 3.58 -30.60 -7.30
N ARG A 50 4.03 -31.20 -6.21
CA ARG A 50 3.20 -31.91 -5.26
C ARG A 50 2.82 -31.01 -4.10
N ILE A 51 1.54 -30.96 -3.78
CA ILE A 51 0.97 -30.11 -2.73
C ILE A 51 0.41 -30.98 -1.61
N GLN A 52 0.75 -30.65 -0.38
CA GLN A 52 0.26 -31.32 0.83
C GLN A 52 -0.23 -30.28 1.85
N ILE A 53 -1.44 -30.45 2.33
CA ILE A 53 -1.92 -29.79 3.54
C ILE A 53 -1.65 -30.73 4.70
N ALA A 54 -0.61 -30.43 5.46
CA ALA A 54 -0.21 -31.26 6.58
C ALA A 54 0.27 -30.41 7.76
N ASP A 55 -0.13 -30.79 8.97
CA ASP A 55 0.46 -30.28 10.21
C ASP A 55 1.71 -31.11 10.55
N CYS A 56 2.74 -30.99 9.70
CA CYS A 56 4.01 -31.69 9.89
C CYS A 56 4.85 -31.02 11.01
N GLU A 57 5.89 -31.72 11.48
CA GLU A 57 6.77 -31.21 12.55
C GLU A 57 7.33 -29.82 12.26
N ARG A 58 7.70 -29.56 10.98
CA ARG A 58 8.21 -28.25 10.55
C ARG A 58 7.16 -27.14 10.67
N THR A 59 5.91 -27.41 10.28
CA THR A 59 4.83 -26.42 10.41
C THR A 59 4.43 -26.21 11.85
N SER A 60 4.46 -27.25 12.68
CA SER A 60 4.23 -27.12 14.13
C SER A 60 5.30 -26.26 14.81
N TYR A 61 6.58 -26.43 14.43
CA TYR A 61 7.66 -25.60 14.94
C TYR A 61 7.49 -24.12 14.58
N ILE A 62 7.12 -23.81 13.32
CA ILE A 62 6.83 -22.43 12.91
C ILE A 62 5.62 -21.87 13.66
N LYS A 63 4.61 -22.70 13.95
CA LYS A 63 3.44 -22.32 14.74
C LYS A 63 3.81 -21.82 16.13
N GLU A 64 4.81 -22.41 16.77
CA GLU A 64 5.32 -21.95 18.06
C GLU A 64 6.10 -20.64 17.96
N LEU A 65 6.88 -20.46 16.89
CA LEU A 65 7.70 -19.27 16.66
C LEU A 65 6.89 -18.08 16.12
N SER A 66 5.88 -18.36 15.30
CA SER A 66 5.01 -17.35 14.73
C SER A 66 3.58 -17.60 15.22
N ARG A 67 2.89 -16.58 15.65
CA ARG A 67 1.48 -16.64 16.02
C ARG A 67 0.56 -16.81 14.78
N LEU A 68 1.13 -16.72 13.59
CA LEU A 68 0.45 -16.75 12.31
C LEU A 68 0.57 -18.15 11.71
N THR A 69 -0.46 -18.96 11.87
CA THR A 69 -0.43 -20.38 11.48
C THR A 69 -1.02 -20.68 10.11
N ASP A 70 -1.93 -19.82 9.63
CA ASP A 70 -2.75 -20.13 8.44
C ASP A 70 -2.04 -19.86 7.11
N GLU A 71 -1.01 -19.02 7.10
CA GLU A 71 -0.31 -18.61 5.87
C GLU A 71 1.11 -19.20 5.76
N LYS A 72 1.50 -20.07 6.71
CA LYS A 72 2.83 -20.67 6.69
C LYS A 72 2.93 -21.79 5.68
N TYR A 73 4.11 -21.88 5.06
CA TYR A 73 4.41 -22.93 4.10
C TYR A 73 5.90 -23.23 4.00
N PHE A 74 6.18 -24.40 3.43
CA PHE A 74 7.50 -24.80 2.95
C PHE A 74 7.43 -25.16 1.47
N ILE A 75 8.47 -24.83 0.73
CA ILE A 75 8.70 -25.34 -0.62
C ILE A 75 10.06 -26.03 -0.60
N THR A 76 10.11 -27.28 -0.99
CA THR A 76 11.37 -28.01 -1.23
C THR A 76 11.45 -28.35 -2.70
N VAL A 77 12.55 -28.02 -3.36
CA VAL A 77 12.76 -28.25 -4.79
C VAL A 77 14.02 -29.09 -4.96
N ASP A 78 13.91 -30.17 -5.72
CA ASP A 78 15.04 -31.01 -6.16
C ASP A 78 14.99 -31.23 -7.68
N GLU A 79 15.82 -32.14 -8.18
CA GLU A 79 15.90 -32.45 -9.63
C GLU A 79 14.64 -33.16 -10.17
N ASN A 80 13.81 -33.74 -9.29
CA ASN A 80 12.64 -34.54 -9.67
C ASN A 80 11.33 -33.74 -9.57
N GLY A 81 11.27 -32.74 -8.68
CA GLY A 81 10.06 -32.00 -8.46
C GLY A 81 10.14 -30.90 -7.39
N ALA A 82 9.01 -30.29 -7.12
CA ALA A 82 8.79 -29.39 -6.01
C ALA A 82 7.72 -29.96 -5.08
N LEU A 83 7.99 -29.95 -3.78
CA LEU A 83 7.02 -30.26 -2.73
C LEU A 83 6.63 -29.00 -2.01
N ILE A 84 5.33 -28.73 -1.92
CA ILE A 84 4.72 -27.68 -1.11
C ILE A 84 4.08 -28.35 0.11
N ASP A 85 4.53 -28.01 1.31
CA ASP A 85 3.88 -28.32 2.57
C ASP A 85 3.26 -27.05 3.15
N ALA A 86 1.97 -27.05 3.42
CA ALA A 86 1.25 -25.90 3.99
C ALA A 86 0.26 -26.33 5.08
N SER A 87 -0.07 -25.43 6.01
CA SER A 87 -1.02 -25.73 7.09
C SER A 87 -2.49 -25.70 6.64
N CYS A 88 -2.81 -24.95 5.59
CA CYS A 88 -4.15 -24.86 5.00
C CYS A 88 -4.09 -24.29 3.58
N GLU A 89 -5.25 -24.18 2.90
CA GLU A 89 -5.37 -23.63 1.54
C GLU A 89 -4.75 -22.23 1.39
N LYS A 90 -4.86 -21.39 2.40
CA LYS A 90 -4.26 -20.03 2.40
C LYS A 90 -2.73 -20.10 2.31
N GLY A 91 -2.10 -21.02 3.06
CA GLY A 91 -0.66 -21.29 2.96
C GLY A 91 -0.27 -21.85 1.58
N VAL A 92 -1.11 -22.72 1.00
CA VAL A 92 -0.93 -23.22 -0.38
C VAL A 92 -0.97 -22.06 -1.38
N PHE A 93 -1.94 -21.17 -1.27
CA PHE A 93 -2.03 -19.97 -2.12
C PHE A 93 -0.75 -19.14 -2.07
N ARG A 94 -0.21 -18.88 -0.86
CA ARG A 94 1.06 -18.15 -0.69
C ARG A 94 2.25 -18.88 -1.32
N ALA A 95 2.35 -20.18 -1.07
CA ALA A 95 3.42 -21.03 -1.62
C ALA A 95 3.41 -21.05 -3.16
N ILE A 96 2.24 -21.22 -3.77
CA ILE A 96 2.10 -21.22 -5.22
C ILE A 96 2.52 -19.88 -5.80
N ASN A 97 2.08 -18.74 -5.23
CA ASN A 97 2.50 -17.42 -5.68
C ASN A 97 4.03 -17.23 -5.59
N THR A 98 4.68 -17.78 -4.57
CA THR A 98 6.14 -17.77 -4.46
C THR A 98 6.80 -18.64 -5.54
N LEU A 99 6.29 -19.84 -5.78
CA LEU A 99 6.80 -20.73 -6.83
C LEU A 99 6.59 -20.11 -8.22
N VAL A 100 5.43 -19.54 -8.51
CA VAL A 100 5.12 -18.83 -9.75
C VAL A 100 6.13 -17.70 -10.03
N ARG A 101 6.47 -16.91 -9.01
CA ARG A 101 7.49 -15.84 -9.15
C ARG A 101 8.87 -16.41 -9.48
N LEU A 102 9.26 -17.54 -8.88
CA LEU A 102 10.51 -18.22 -9.22
C LEU A 102 10.51 -18.69 -10.68
N ILE A 103 9.41 -19.25 -11.14
CA ILE A 103 9.24 -19.74 -12.51
C ILE A 103 9.34 -18.58 -13.50
N LEU A 104 8.51 -17.55 -13.34
CA LEU A 104 8.43 -16.41 -14.26
C LEU A 104 9.71 -15.57 -14.26
N GLY A 105 10.38 -15.48 -13.10
CA GLY A 105 11.68 -14.80 -12.98
C GLY A 105 12.87 -15.59 -13.51
N GLY A 106 12.69 -16.84 -13.94
CA GLY A 106 13.81 -17.72 -14.36
C GLY A 106 14.81 -17.98 -13.23
N GLU A 107 14.34 -17.93 -11.97
CA GLU A 107 15.15 -18.04 -10.76
C GLU A 107 14.95 -19.38 -10.03
N MET A 108 14.49 -20.43 -10.72
CA MET A 108 14.35 -21.75 -10.13
C MET A 108 15.69 -22.27 -9.60
N PHE A 109 15.66 -22.91 -8.44
CA PHE A 109 16.84 -23.46 -7.77
C PHE A 109 16.48 -24.75 -7.01
N GLU A 110 17.45 -25.65 -6.86
CA GLU A 110 17.39 -26.75 -5.90
C GLU A 110 17.64 -26.19 -4.51
N GLY A 111 16.77 -26.56 -3.55
CA GLY A 111 16.84 -26.06 -2.19
C GLY A 111 15.49 -25.96 -1.51
N SER A 112 15.34 -25.01 -0.59
CA SER A 112 14.10 -24.85 0.16
C SER A 112 13.76 -23.39 0.46
N VAL A 113 12.46 -23.12 0.57
CA VAL A 113 11.87 -21.88 1.10
C VAL A 113 11.03 -22.25 2.30
N GLU A 114 11.23 -21.55 3.40
CA GLU A 114 10.41 -21.58 4.62
C GLU A 114 9.87 -20.19 4.83
N ASP A 115 8.53 -20.04 4.86
CA ASP A 115 7.99 -18.69 4.82
C ASP A 115 6.63 -18.54 5.51
N TYR A 116 6.41 -17.34 6.05
CA TYR A 116 5.20 -16.87 6.73
C TYR A 116 5.27 -15.36 6.93
N PRO A 117 4.13 -14.65 7.02
CA PRO A 117 4.12 -13.21 7.27
C PRO A 117 4.43 -12.87 8.73
N ALA A 118 5.04 -11.70 8.98
CA ALA A 118 5.28 -11.20 10.34
C ALA A 118 4.03 -10.52 10.93
N PHE A 119 3.36 -9.67 10.16
CA PHE A 119 2.13 -9.01 10.60
C PHE A 119 0.90 -9.90 10.39
N GLU A 120 -0.04 -9.87 11.33
CA GLU A 120 -1.31 -10.60 11.21
C GLU A 120 -2.24 -9.93 10.21
N VAL A 121 -2.52 -8.63 10.39
CA VAL A 121 -3.34 -7.84 9.48
C VAL A 121 -2.44 -7.01 8.58
N ARG A 122 -2.59 -7.20 7.27
CA ARG A 122 -1.79 -6.57 6.22
C ARG A 122 -2.71 -6.13 5.10
N GLY A 123 -2.94 -4.83 4.98
CA GLY A 123 -3.94 -4.41 4.02
C GLY A 123 -3.86 -2.96 3.60
N TYR A 124 -4.90 -2.57 2.90
CA TYR A 124 -5.10 -1.19 2.48
C TYR A 124 -6.57 -0.78 2.60
N ILE A 125 -6.80 0.51 2.62
CA ILE A 125 -8.11 1.13 2.70
C ILE A 125 -8.27 2.16 1.59
N GLU A 126 -9.39 2.10 0.87
CA GLU A 126 -9.85 3.16 -0.01
C GLU A 126 -10.55 4.22 0.85
N GLY A 127 -9.73 5.03 1.55
CA GLY A 127 -10.21 5.97 2.56
C GLY A 127 -9.87 7.44 2.27
N PHE A 128 -9.31 7.74 1.10
CA PHE A 128 -8.88 9.06 0.67
C PHE A 128 -10.06 9.98 0.30
N TYR A 129 -9.82 11.28 0.31
CA TYR A 129 -10.67 12.29 -0.31
C TYR A 129 -10.24 12.49 -1.76
N GLY A 130 -11.16 12.22 -2.71
CA GLY A 130 -10.91 12.28 -4.14
C GLY A 130 -11.88 11.39 -4.90
N LYS A 131 -11.68 11.25 -6.23
CA LYS A 131 -12.52 10.41 -7.07
C LYS A 131 -12.32 8.93 -6.69
N THR A 132 -13.41 8.24 -6.35
CA THR A 132 -13.40 6.79 -6.08
C THR A 132 -12.83 5.99 -7.24
N TRP A 133 -12.19 4.87 -6.93
CA TRP A 133 -11.69 3.95 -7.93
C TRP A 133 -12.83 3.30 -8.71
N GLU A 134 -12.59 3.04 -9.99
CA GLU A 134 -13.51 2.23 -10.80
C GLU A 134 -13.49 0.77 -10.32
N HIS A 135 -14.60 0.05 -10.52
CA HIS A 135 -14.77 -1.32 -10.04
C HIS A 135 -13.65 -2.27 -10.50
N GLU A 136 -13.36 -2.26 -11.81
CA GLU A 136 -12.29 -3.10 -12.40
C GLU A 136 -10.90 -2.76 -11.85
N THR A 137 -10.68 -1.49 -11.54
CA THR A 137 -9.43 -1.02 -10.96
C THR A 137 -9.26 -1.57 -9.53
N ARG A 138 -10.33 -1.59 -8.72
CA ARG A 138 -10.31 -2.23 -7.39
C ARG A 138 -9.93 -3.69 -7.48
N ILE A 139 -10.53 -4.44 -8.41
CA ILE A 139 -10.21 -5.85 -8.66
C ILE A 139 -8.74 -6.02 -9.05
N SER A 140 -8.23 -5.18 -9.94
CA SER A 140 -6.82 -5.20 -10.38
C SER A 140 -5.84 -4.97 -9.23
N VAL A 141 -6.10 -3.96 -8.39
CA VAL A 141 -5.25 -3.69 -7.21
C VAL A 141 -5.35 -4.82 -6.20
N MET A 142 -6.57 -5.31 -5.92
CA MET A 142 -6.82 -6.40 -4.97
C MET A 142 -6.10 -7.69 -5.39
N SER A 143 -6.15 -8.05 -6.67
CA SER A 143 -5.42 -9.20 -7.24
C SER A 143 -3.92 -9.08 -6.98
N LEU A 144 -3.33 -7.94 -7.38
CA LEU A 144 -1.90 -7.70 -7.19
C LEU A 144 -1.49 -7.74 -5.71
N MET A 145 -2.30 -7.16 -4.82
CA MET A 145 -2.00 -7.13 -3.39
C MET A 145 -2.14 -8.51 -2.74
N ALA A 146 -3.17 -9.28 -3.11
CA ALA A 146 -3.33 -10.65 -2.66
C ALA A 146 -2.14 -11.53 -3.07
N GLU A 147 -1.72 -11.46 -4.33
CA GLU A 147 -0.54 -12.16 -4.84
C GLU A 147 0.73 -11.81 -4.06
N ASN A 148 0.87 -10.57 -3.58
CA ASN A 148 2.04 -10.08 -2.88
C ASN A 148 1.93 -10.09 -1.35
N GLY A 149 0.96 -10.83 -0.79
CA GLY A 149 0.93 -11.15 0.63
C GLY A 149 0.00 -10.30 1.48
N MET A 150 -0.72 -9.31 0.94
CA MET A 150 -1.80 -8.67 1.68
C MET A 150 -2.97 -9.63 1.89
N ASN A 151 -3.73 -9.43 2.96
CA ASN A 151 -4.85 -10.27 3.35
C ASN A 151 -6.10 -9.48 3.76
N THR A 152 -6.11 -8.15 3.62
CA THR A 152 -7.23 -7.32 4.09
C THR A 152 -7.45 -6.12 3.17
N PHE A 153 -8.72 -5.87 2.83
CA PHE A 153 -9.16 -4.67 2.12
C PHE A 153 -10.31 -4.01 2.86
N TYR A 154 -10.20 -2.72 3.13
CA TYR A 154 -11.25 -1.88 3.69
C TYR A 154 -11.89 -1.02 2.60
N TYR A 155 -13.18 -1.23 2.36
CA TYR A 155 -13.98 -0.41 1.45
C TYR A 155 -14.58 0.77 2.23
N ALA A 156 -14.03 1.97 2.02
CA ALA A 156 -14.44 3.19 2.71
C ALA A 156 -14.33 4.46 1.84
N PRO A 157 -14.67 4.42 0.53
CA PRO A 157 -14.46 5.56 -0.36
C PRO A 157 -15.34 6.74 0.06
N LYS A 158 -14.71 7.92 0.27
CA LYS A 158 -15.40 9.12 0.76
C LYS A 158 -16.47 9.65 -0.20
N ASP A 159 -16.32 9.39 -1.51
CA ASP A 159 -17.29 9.76 -2.55
C ASP A 159 -18.45 8.76 -2.70
N ASP A 160 -18.40 7.60 -2.03
CA ASP A 160 -19.57 6.74 -1.93
C ASP A 160 -20.60 7.36 -0.98
N ILE A 161 -21.62 7.97 -1.56
CA ILE A 161 -22.66 8.66 -0.80
C ILE A 161 -23.40 7.73 0.18
N TYR A 162 -23.48 6.43 -0.12
CA TYR A 162 -24.17 5.44 0.72
C TYR A 162 -23.34 4.97 1.91
N HIS A 163 -22.04 5.22 1.88
CA HIS A 163 -21.13 4.97 2.98
C HIS A 163 -21.19 6.08 4.05
N ARG A 164 -21.36 7.35 3.68
CA ARG A 164 -21.21 8.49 4.58
C ARG A 164 -22.41 9.45 4.57
N GLU A 165 -22.64 10.15 3.46
CA GLU A 165 -23.64 11.22 3.37
C GLU A 165 -25.09 10.69 3.52
N LYS A 166 -25.40 9.63 2.79
CA LYS A 166 -26.69 8.92 2.81
C LYS A 166 -26.58 7.56 3.50
N TRP A 167 -25.86 7.51 4.59
CA TRP A 167 -25.55 6.26 5.31
C TRP A 167 -26.79 5.42 5.65
N SER A 168 -27.94 6.05 5.91
CA SER A 168 -29.20 5.38 6.25
C SER A 168 -29.97 4.81 5.04
N VAL A 169 -29.56 5.20 3.82
CA VAL A 169 -30.20 4.72 2.59
C VAL A 169 -29.52 3.41 2.13
N LEU A 170 -30.33 2.41 1.79
CA LEU A 170 -29.82 1.13 1.26
C LEU A 170 -29.17 1.33 -0.11
N TYR A 171 -28.19 0.50 -0.43
CA TYR A 171 -27.62 0.47 -1.77
C TYR A 171 -28.68 0.03 -2.79
N PRO A 172 -28.76 0.69 -3.95
CA PRO A 172 -29.51 0.16 -5.10
C PRO A 172 -28.90 -1.18 -5.58
N GLU A 173 -29.66 -1.91 -6.38
CA GLU A 173 -29.33 -3.26 -6.82
C GLU A 173 -27.97 -3.34 -7.57
N LYS A 174 -27.68 -2.35 -8.42
CA LYS A 174 -26.45 -2.32 -9.22
C LYS A 174 -25.21 -2.19 -8.33
N GLU A 175 -25.18 -1.15 -7.47
CA GLU A 175 -24.07 -0.88 -6.57
C GLU A 175 -23.88 -1.99 -5.54
N LEU A 176 -25.00 -2.60 -5.08
CA LEU A 176 -24.92 -3.76 -4.21
C LEU A 176 -24.31 -4.97 -4.92
N GLY A 177 -24.64 -5.19 -6.19
CA GLY A 177 -24.06 -6.25 -7.02
C GLY A 177 -22.56 -6.08 -7.23
N GLU A 178 -22.09 -4.84 -7.43
CA GLU A 178 -20.64 -4.54 -7.52
C GLU A 178 -19.93 -4.83 -6.18
N LEU A 179 -20.56 -4.52 -5.03
CA LEU A 179 -20.01 -4.86 -3.71
C LEU A 179 -19.98 -6.38 -3.47
N GLU A 180 -21.00 -7.10 -3.91
CA GLU A 180 -21.04 -8.57 -3.83
C GLU A 180 -19.89 -9.19 -4.66
N GLU A 181 -19.62 -8.67 -5.84
CA GLU A 181 -18.52 -9.12 -6.69
C GLU A 181 -17.16 -8.87 -6.02
N LEU A 182 -16.93 -7.67 -5.46
CA LEU A 182 -15.71 -7.35 -4.71
C LEU A 182 -15.52 -8.28 -3.50
N PHE A 183 -16.58 -8.51 -2.74
CA PHE A 183 -16.56 -9.44 -1.60
C PHE A 183 -16.21 -10.86 -2.04
N ARG A 184 -16.84 -11.37 -3.10
CA ARG A 184 -16.56 -12.70 -3.65
C ARG A 184 -15.11 -12.80 -4.13
N PHE A 185 -14.63 -11.80 -4.89
CA PHE A 185 -13.26 -11.75 -5.37
C PHE A 185 -12.25 -11.75 -4.22
N ALA A 186 -12.49 -10.97 -3.16
CA ALA A 186 -11.65 -10.95 -1.98
C ALA A 186 -11.53 -12.34 -1.35
N ASN A 187 -12.65 -13.02 -1.11
CA ASN A 187 -12.68 -14.37 -0.53
C ASN A 187 -11.94 -15.40 -1.41
N GLU A 188 -12.14 -15.37 -2.73
CA GLU A 188 -11.45 -16.27 -3.67
C GLU A 188 -9.93 -16.09 -3.68
N ASN A 189 -9.44 -14.92 -3.23
CA ASN A 189 -8.02 -14.57 -3.13
C ASN A 189 -7.51 -14.49 -1.68
N PHE A 190 -8.23 -15.09 -0.73
CA PHE A 190 -7.88 -15.16 0.68
C PHE A 190 -7.65 -13.79 1.34
N MET A 191 -8.44 -12.78 0.93
CA MET A 191 -8.48 -11.46 1.55
C MET A 191 -9.75 -11.27 2.36
N GLU A 192 -9.64 -10.72 3.58
CA GLU A 192 -10.77 -10.25 4.36
C GLU A 192 -11.28 -8.93 3.76
N PHE A 193 -12.57 -8.88 3.42
CA PHE A 193 -13.24 -7.68 2.91
C PHE A 193 -14.01 -7.01 4.04
N PHE A 194 -13.55 -5.81 4.44
CA PHE A 194 -14.26 -4.96 5.39
C PHE A 194 -15.08 -3.92 4.65
N TRP A 195 -16.39 -3.91 4.88
CA TRP A 195 -17.23 -2.81 4.43
C TRP A 195 -17.42 -1.81 5.57
N CYS A 196 -17.19 -0.51 5.29
CA CYS A 196 -17.21 0.54 6.28
C CYS A 196 -18.44 1.45 6.16
N ILE A 197 -18.84 2.07 7.27
CA ILE A 197 -19.88 3.09 7.32
C ILE A 197 -19.47 4.24 8.24
N GLY A 198 -19.68 5.48 7.78
CA GLY A 198 -19.37 6.73 8.49
C GLY A 198 -20.60 7.59 8.74
N PRO A 199 -21.49 7.25 9.70
CA PRO A 199 -22.77 7.96 9.89
C PRO A 199 -22.63 9.29 10.63
N GLY A 200 -21.46 9.60 11.22
CA GLY A 200 -21.27 10.61 12.24
C GLY A 200 -21.66 12.05 11.88
N LEU A 201 -21.73 12.41 10.60
CA LEU A 201 -22.14 13.76 10.18
C LEU A 201 -23.59 14.10 10.50
N SER A 202 -24.50 13.12 10.58
CA SER A 202 -25.93 13.33 10.80
C SER A 202 -26.58 12.34 11.77
N TYR A 203 -25.77 11.52 12.45
CA TYR A 203 -26.28 10.51 13.36
C TYR A 203 -26.79 11.14 14.67
N CYS A 204 -28.00 10.73 15.10
CA CYS A 204 -28.58 11.09 16.41
C CYS A 204 -28.38 9.88 17.35
N TYR A 205 -27.52 10.03 18.36
CA TYR A 205 -27.13 8.95 19.26
C TYR A 205 -28.26 8.51 20.21
N THR A 206 -29.23 9.37 20.44
CA THR A 206 -30.44 9.07 21.26
C THR A 206 -31.58 8.47 20.43
N SER A 207 -31.49 8.45 19.11
CA SER A 207 -32.56 7.95 18.23
C SER A 207 -32.46 6.44 18.03
N GLU A 208 -33.50 5.73 18.46
CA GLU A 208 -33.64 4.29 18.14
C GLU A 208 -33.89 4.06 16.64
N GLU A 209 -34.60 5.00 15.97
CA GLU A 209 -34.82 4.93 14.53
C GLU A 209 -33.47 4.96 13.76
N HIS A 210 -32.54 5.85 14.13
CA HIS A 210 -31.22 5.90 13.50
C HIS A 210 -30.43 4.61 13.75
N PHE A 211 -30.55 4.04 14.95
CA PHE A 211 -29.91 2.76 15.25
C PHE A 211 -30.49 1.61 14.40
N ASP A 212 -31.81 1.54 14.26
CA ASP A 212 -32.46 0.54 13.42
C ASP A 212 -32.09 0.68 11.94
N LEU A 213 -31.99 1.92 11.43
CA LEU A 213 -31.51 2.19 10.06
C LEU A 213 -30.07 1.75 9.86
N LEU A 214 -29.19 1.96 10.85
CA LEU A 214 -27.80 1.51 10.82
C LEU A 214 -27.74 -0.02 10.77
N ILE A 215 -28.48 -0.71 11.63
CA ILE A 215 -28.55 -2.18 11.60
C ILE A 215 -29.09 -2.67 10.27
N LYS A 216 -30.17 -2.09 9.76
CA LYS A 216 -30.75 -2.46 8.46
C LYS A 216 -29.75 -2.34 7.32
N LYS A 217 -28.94 -1.27 7.31
CA LYS A 217 -27.89 -1.05 6.33
C LYS A 217 -26.81 -2.16 6.40
N LEU A 218 -26.33 -2.46 7.60
CA LEU A 218 -25.34 -3.54 7.79
C LEU A 218 -25.90 -4.92 7.41
N MET A 219 -27.19 -5.15 7.64
CA MET A 219 -27.82 -6.40 7.24
C MET A 219 -27.94 -6.56 5.73
N GLN A 220 -28.09 -5.50 4.96
CA GLN A 220 -28.02 -5.55 3.50
C GLN A 220 -26.68 -6.14 3.03
N LEU A 221 -25.57 -5.71 3.66
CA LEU A 221 -24.22 -6.22 3.33
C LEU A 221 -23.98 -7.63 3.91
N TYR A 222 -24.58 -7.92 5.07
CA TYR A 222 -24.55 -9.25 5.67
C TYR A 222 -25.20 -10.30 4.75
N ASP A 223 -26.30 -9.94 4.10
CA ASP A 223 -27.08 -10.83 3.21
C ASP A 223 -26.28 -11.23 1.95
N ILE A 224 -25.39 -10.37 1.44
CA ILE A 224 -24.44 -10.71 0.36
C ILE A 224 -23.19 -11.44 0.85
N GLY A 225 -23.08 -11.72 2.15
CA GLY A 225 -22.00 -12.52 2.74
C GLY A 225 -20.99 -11.78 3.60
N VAL A 226 -21.00 -10.44 3.65
CA VAL A 226 -20.03 -9.64 4.45
C VAL A 226 -20.17 -9.96 5.94
N ARG A 227 -19.05 -10.20 6.60
CA ARG A 227 -18.94 -10.49 8.05
C ARG A 227 -17.92 -9.60 8.74
N ARG A 228 -17.38 -8.62 8.02
CA ARG A 228 -16.36 -7.70 8.51
C ARG A 228 -16.86 -6.28 8.27
N PHE A 229 -17.05 -5.52 9.35
CA PHE A 229 -17.61 -4.18 9.29
C PHE A 229 -16.66 -3.16 9.93
N GLY A 230 -16.60 -1.96 9.33
CA GLY A 230 -15.93 -0.78 9.88
C GLY A 230 -16.96 0.28 10.27
N LEU A 231 -16.89 0.80 11.49
CA LEU A 231 -17.61 2.01 11.91
C LEU A 231 -16.61 3.16 11.96
N LEU A 232 -16.77 4.12 11.06
CA LEU A 232 -15.84 5.25 10.95
C LEU A 232 -16.46 6.51 11.56
N LEU A 233 -15.86 6.98 12.65
CA LEU A 233 -16.22 8.20 13.37
C LEU A 233 -15.12 9.27 13.23
N ASP A 234 -14.24 9.10 12.21
CA ASP A 234 -13.24 10.07 11.81
C ASP A 234 -13.85 11.27 11.09
N ASP A 235 -13.14 12.38 11.14
CA ASP A 235 -13.46 13.63 10.40
C ASP A 235 -14.92 14.12 10.59
N ILE A 236 -15.40 14.02 11.80
CA ILE A 236 -16.71 14.52 12.23
C ILE A 236 -16.55 15.57 13.34
N PRO A 237 -17.52 16.50 13.51
CA PRO A 237 -17.48 17.44 14.62
C PRO A 237 -17.46 16.73 15.98
N GLU A 238 -16.67 17.25 16.92
CA GLU A 238 -16.69 16.80 18.32
C GLU A 238 -17.91 17.32 19.10
N GLU A 239 -18.73 18.16 18.47
CA GLU A 239 -19.95 18.71 19.04
C GLU A 239 -21.18 17.89 18.64
N PHE A 240 -22.18 17.87 19.51
CA PHE A 240 -23.44 17.22 19.23
C PHE A 240 -24.31 18.02 18.25
N ASN A 241 -24.87 17.36 17.26
CA ASN A 241 -25.82 17.91 16.31
C ASN A 241 -27.24 18.05 16.93
N TYR A 242 -27.55 17.28 17.99
CA TYR A 242 -28.86 17.20 18.60
C TYR A 242 -28.78 17.49 20.11
N ASP A 243 -29.70 18.33 20.61
CA ASP A 243 -29.75 18.74 22.03
C ASP A 243 -30.00 17.53 22.95
N GLY A 244 -30.85 16.58 22.55
CA GLY A 244 -31.09 15.36 23.32
C GLY A 244 -29.85 14.48 23.50
N ASP A 245 -28.94 14.46 22.53
CA ASP A 245 -27.65 13.77 22.66
C ASP A 245 -26.76 14.48 23.68
N ARG A 246 -26.70 15.83 23.61
CA ARG A 246 -25.93 16.64 24.56
C ARG A 246 -26.46 16.48 25.99
N GLU A 247 -27.78 16.50 26.19
CA GLU A 247 -28.41 16.32 27.49
C GLU A 247 -28.13 14.93 28.08
N LYS A 248 -28.17 13.87 27.24
CA LYS A 248 -27.96 12.48 27.70
C LYS A 248 -26.50 12.17 27.97
N PHE A 249 -25.61 12.57 27.10
CA PHE A 249 -24.22 12.09 27.13
C PHE A 249 -23.22 13.10 27.70
N GLY A 250 -23.47 14.39 27.57
CA GLY A 250 -22.63 15.48 28.06
C GLY A 250 -21.28 15.62 27.33
N ASN A 251 -20.67 14.49 26.91
CA ASN A 251 -19.46 14.48 26.13
C ASN A 251 -19.55 13.44 24.99
N ILE A 252 -19.02 13.78 23.83
CA ILE A 252 -19.14 12.97 22.59
C ILE A 252 -18.55 11.56 22.75
N VAL A 253 -17.50 11.39 23.56
CA VAL A 253 -16.87 10.08 23.79
C VAL A 253 -17.85 9.07 24.39
N TYR A 254 -18.77 9.51 25.25
CA TYR A 254 -19.76 8.60 25.85
C TYR A 254 -20.85 8.20 24.84
N ALA A 255 -21.22 9.09 23.92
CA ALA A 255 -22.15 8.76 22.84
C ALA A 255 -21.51 7.78 21.84
N HIS A 256 -20.25 8.01 21.47
CA HIS A 256 -19.50 7.09 20.61
C HIS A 256 -19.32 5.71 21.24
N THR A 257 -18.99 5.66 22.52
CA THR A 257 -18.86 4.42 23.27
C THR A 257 -20.17 3.65 23.37
N ASP A 258 -21.29 4.35 23.64
CA ASP A 258 -22.65 3.76 23.68
C ASP A 258 -23.00 3.17 22.32
N LEU A 259 -22.78 3.91 21.23
CA LEU A 259 -23.03 3.43 19.86
C LEU A 259 -22.22 2.18 19.55
N VAL A 260 -20.91 2.17 19.83
CA VAL A 260 -20.05 0.99 19.55
C VAL A 260 -20.52 -0.22 20.36
N ASN A 261 -20.82 -0.07 21.65
CA ASN A 261 -21.27 -1.16 22.50
C ASN A 261 -22.62 -1.74 22.05
N ARG A 262 -23.57 -0.87 21.71
CA ARG A 262 -24.90 -1.28 21.19
C ARG A 262 -24.76 -2.00 19.86
N LEU A 263 -23.97 -1.44 18.94
CA LEU A 263 -23.72 -2.02 17.62
C LEU A 263 -23.04 -3.40 17.74
N TYR A 264 -21.98 -3.47 18.54
CA TYR A 264 -21.28 -4.73 18.80
C TYR A 264 -22.23 -5.80 19.36
N ALA A 265 -23.01 -5.46 20.39
CA ALA A 265 -23.95 -6.40 20.99
C ALA A 265 -25.02 -6.89 19.98
N ALA A 266 -25.55 -5.98 19.15
CA ALA A 266 -26.52 -6.33 18.10
C ALA A 266 -25.90 -7.26 17.05
N LEU A 267 -24.71 -6.93 16.54
CA LEU A 267 -24.00 -7.75 15.55
C LEU A 267 -23.65 -9.15 16.08
N LYS A 268 -23.11 -9.24 17.31
CA LYS A 268 -22.77 -10.54 17.94
C LYS A 268 -23.99 -11.41 18.27
N LYS A 269 -25.16 -10.79 18.46
CA LYS A 269 -26.42 -11.52 18.61
C LYS A 269 -26.90 -12.13 17.28
N ILE A 270 -26.63 -11.45 16.16
CA ILE A 270 -26.96 -11.93 14.82
C ILE A 270 -26.00 -13.06 14.42
N ASP A 271 -24.69 -12.79 14.48
CA ASP A 271 -23.66 -13.77 14.13
C ASP A 271 -22.37 -13.46 14.93
N ARG A 272 -21.94 -14.46 15.74
CA ARG A 272 -20.74 -14.33 16.58
C ARG A 272 -19.44 -14.21 15.76
N SER A 273 -19.45 -14.61 14.49
CA SER A 273 -18.29 -14.53 13.60
C SER A 273 -18.04 -13.11 13.07
N ILE A 274 -19.01 -12.20 13.20
CA ILE A 274 -18.85 -10.81 12.76
C ILE A 274 -17.71 -10.15 13.53
N LYS A 275 -16.80 -9.51 12.79
CA LYS A 275 -15.77 -8.62 13.36
C LYS A 275 -16.17 -7.16 13.14
N LEU A 276 -15.82 -6.32 14.11
CA LEU A 276 -16.03 -4.88 14.06
C LEU A 276 -14.68 -4.18 14.23
N THR A 277 -14.39 -3.26 13.32
CA THR A 277 -13.29 -2.29 13.44
C THR A 277 -13.90 -0.90 13.63
N VAL A 278 -13.30 -0.06 14.45
CA VAL A 278 -13.77 1.32 14.66
C VAL A 278 -12.62 2.30 14.44
N CYS A 279 -12.89 3.37 13.68
CA CYS A 279 -12.03 4.55 13.67
C CYS A 279 -12.64 5.57 14.63
N PRO A 280 -12.00 5.93 15.74
CA PRO A 280 -12.49 6.95 16.67
C PRO A 280 -12.31 8.35 16.07
N THR A 281 -13.01 9.37 16.60
CA THR A 281 -12.86 10.76 16.12
C THR A 281 -11.46 11.31 16.43
N GLN A 282 -10.92 11.02 17.62
CA GLN A 282 -9.52 11.29 17.94
C GLN A 282 -8.70 10.03 17.68
N TYR A 283 -8.25 9.88 16.43
CA TYR A 283 -7.53 8.72 15.91
C TYR A 283 -6.02 8.91 15.87
N SER A 284 -5.51 10.04 16.38
CA SER A 284 -4.09 10.40 16.42
C SER A 284 -3.75 11.25 17.64
N GLY A 285 -2.47 11.41 17.94
CA GLY A 285 -1.97 12.32 18.95
C GLY A 285 -1.46 11.65 20.22
N ASP A 286 -1.86 12.16 21.40
CA ASP A 286 -1.45 11.62 22.70
C ASP A 286 -2.19 10.31 23.00
N GLU A 287 -1.48 9.22 23.15
CA GLU A 287 -2.01 7.88 23.46
C GLU A 287 -2.76 7.85 24.81
N HIS A 288 -2.44 8.75 25.71
CA HIS A 288 -3.10 8.94 27.01
C HIS A 288 -4.16 10.04 27.01
N GLY A 289 -4.51 10.58 25.85
CA GLY A 289 -5.55 11.58 25.68
C GLY A 289 -6.88 11.15 26.30
N PHE A 290 -7.64 12.11 26.84
CA PHE A 290 -8.90 11.82 27.52
C PHE A 290 -9.88 11.03 26.67
N TYR A 291 -10.09 11.46 25.40
CA TYR A 291 -11.02 10.79 24.51
C TYR A 291 -10.62 9.34 24.23
N ILE A 292 -9.39 9.11 23.74
CA ILE A 292 -8.97 7.77 23.32
C ILE A 292 -8.88 6.80 24.50
N SER A 293 -8.42 7.26 25.67
CA SER A 293 -8.36 6.43 26.88
C SER A 293 -9.76 6.04 27.37
N LYS A 294 -10.72 6.97 27.36
CA LYS A 294 -12.12 6.69 27.75
C LYS A 294 -12.82 5.81 26.73
N PHE A 295 -12.58 6.06 25.44
CA PHE A 295 -13.15 5.27 24.35
C PHE A 295 -12.66 3.82 24.43
N GLY A 296 -11.33 3.60 24.43
CA GLY A 296 -10.77 2.25 24.39
C GLY A 296 -11.12 1.43 25.62
N THR A 297 -11.03 1.99 26.84
CA THR A 297 -11.35 1.24 28.07
C THR A 297 -12.82 0.87 28.23
N ALA A 298 -13.74 1.46 27.42
CA ALA A 298 -15.17 1.27 27.55
C ALA A 298 -15.80 0.43 26.43
N ILE A 299 -15.05 0.06 25.39
CA ILE A 299 -15.52 -0.80 24.29
C ILE A 299 -15.02 -2.24 24.45
N PRO A 300 -15.65 -3.25 23.80
CA PRO A 300 -15.23 -4.64 23.90
C PRO A 300 -13.82 -4.89 23.35
N ALA A 301 -13.04 -5.71 24.04
CA ALA A 301 -11.63 -5.95 23.74
C ALA A 301 -11.34 -6.62 22.38
N ASP A 302 -12.33 -7.23 21.75
CA ASP A 302 -12.23 -7.84 20.41
C ASP A 302 -12.72 -6.89 19.28
N VAL A 303 -12.96 -5.62 19.58
CA VAL A 303 -13.15 -4.55 18.60
C VAL A 303 -11.77 -4.01 18.22
N SER A 304 -11.41 -4.05 16.96
CA SER A 304 -10.17 -3.43 16.47
C SER A 304 -10.32 -1.91 16.42
N VAL A 305 -9.28 -1.20 16.85
CA VAL A 305 -9.29 0.28 16.91
C VAL A 305 -8.22 0.84 15.97
N PHE A 306 -8.65 1.65 15.00
CA PHE A 306 -7.73 2.38 14.14
C PHE A 306 -6.99 3.48 14.88
N TRP A 307 -5.71 3.61 14.58
CA TRP A 307 -4.82 4.63 15.10
C TRP A 307 -3.79 5.05 14.06
N THR A 308 -3.56 6.34 13.85
CA THR A 308 -2.58 6.83 12.86
C THR A 308 -1.21 7.15 13.47
N GLY A 309 -1.08 7.10 14.80
CA GLY A 309 0.14 7.46 15.52
C GLY A 309 0.07 8.86 16.12
N ALA A 310 1.24 9.45 16.38
CA ALA A 310 1.34 10.77 17.01
C ALA A 310 0.75 11.91 16.15
N GLU A 311 0.64 11.72 14.84
CA GLU A 311 0.10 12.69 13.88
C GLU A 311 -0.91 11.98 12.95
N ILE A 312 -1.73 12.75 12.24
CA ILE A 312 -2.64 12.22 11.21
C ILE A 312 -1.82 11.45 10.15
N CYS A 313 -0.74 12.05 9.68
CA CYS A 313 0.23 11.44 8.77
C CYS A 313 1.57 11.23 9.51
N SER A 314 1.62 10.24 10.39
CA SER A 314 2.80 9.99 11.23
C SER A 314 4.02 9.62 10.41
N ARG A 315 5.10 10.38 10.59
CA ARG A 315 6.38 10.12 9.95
C ARG A 315 7.04 8.84 10.45
N VAL A 316 6.83 8.51 11.72
CA VAL A 316 7.35 7.30 12.35
C VAL A 316 6.24 6.59 13.12
N LEU A 317 6.30 5.24 13.17
CA LEU A 317 5.45 4.40 14.01
C LEU A 317 6.37 3.48 14.82
N THR A 318 6.32 3.60 16.15
CA THR A 318 7.26 2.91 17.05
C THR A 318 6.57 1.88 17.92
N CYS A 319 7.32 0.84 18.28
CA CYS A 319 6.88 -0.16 19.27
C CYS A 319 6.56 0.47 20.63
N ARG A 320 7.22 1.58 20.99
CA ARG A 320 6.96 2.28 22.24
C ARG A 320 5.56 2.90 22.25
N GLU A 321 5.23 3.70 21.25
CA GLU A 321 3.92 4.34 21.10
C GLU A 321 2.80 3.30 21.02
N ALA A 322 3.01 2.19 20.31
CA ALA A 322 2.04 1.09 20.27
C ALA A 322 1.75 0.50 21.66
N ARG A 323 2.79 0.31 22.51
CA ARG A 323 2.62 -0.16 23.89
C ARG A 323 1.97 0.89 24.80
N GLU A 324 2.27 2.17 24.62
CA GLU A 324 1.61 3.25 25.36
C GLU A 324 0.11 3.28 25.05
N LEU A 325 -0.28 3.19 23.77
CA LEU A 325 -1.71 3.11 23.39
C LEU A 325 -2.39 1.87 24.00
N LEU A 326 -1.75 0.69 23.94
CA LEU A 326 -2.27 -0.53 24.56
C LEU A 326 -2.47 -0.34 26.07
N SER A 327 -1.51 0.30 26.74
CA SER A 327 -1.59 0.58 28.18
C SER A 327 -2.75 1.52 28.54
N ALA A 328 -2.99 2.52 27.69
CA ALA A 328 -4.03 3.53 27.92
C ALA A 328 -5.44 3.05 27.56
N THR A 329 -5.57 2.19 26.57
CA THR A 329 -6.86 1.82 25.96
C THR A 329 -7.27 0.38 26.19
N GLY A 330 -6.33 -0.52 26.47
CA GLY A 330 -6.54 -1.97 26.47
C GLY A 330 -6.53 -2.59 25.06
N HIS A 331 -6.34 -1.80 23.99
CA HIS A 331 -6.31 -2.26 22.59
C HIS A 331 -4.93 -2.05 21.98
N LYS A 332 -4.43 -3.05 21.26
CA LYS A 332 -3.32 -2.85 20.34
C LYS A 332 -3.78 -1.97 19.19
N PRO A 333 -2.94 -1.04 18.68
CA PRO A 333 -3.32 -0.28 17.49
C PRO A 333 -3.48 -1.21 16.27
N LEU A 334 -4.57 -1.06 15.54
CA LEU A 334 -4.62 -1.37 14.13
C LEU A 334 -4.22 -0.08 13.42
N TYR A 335 -2.99 0.00 12.88
CA TYR A 335 -2.54 1.23 12.27
C TYR A 335 -3.31 1.53 10.99
N TRP A 336 -3.92 2.71 10.92
CA TRP A 336 -4.32 3.37 9.68
C TRP A 336 -3.15 4.26 9.26
N ASP A 337 -2.34 3.77 8.33
CA ASP A 337 -1.16 4.48 7.88
C ASP A 337 -1.51 5.41 6.71
N ASN A 338 -1.45 6.72 6.91
CA ASN A 338 -1.71 7.72 5.89
C ASN A 338 -0.53 7.89 4.93
N TYR A 339 -0.06 6.76 4.38
CA TYR A 339 0.87 6.63 3.28
C TYR A 339 0.44 5.45 2.40
N PRO A 340 0.30 5.59 1.07
CA PRO A 340 0.73 6.73 0.23
C PRO A 340 -0.33 7.81 -0.04
N VAL A 341 -1.43 7.90 0.69
CA VAL A 341 -2.45 8.93 0.42
C VAL A 341 -1.82 10.31 0.20
N ASN A 342 -2.33 11.04 -0.79
CA ASN A 342 -1.85 12.37 -1.16
C ASN A 342 -2.99 13.39 -1.34
N ASP A 343 -4.06 13.21 -0.59
CA ASP A 343 -5.21 14.10 -0.58
C ASP A 343 -4.98 15.38 0.24
N CYS A 344 -6.02 16.19 0.39
CA CYS A 344 -6.02 17.43 1.15
C CYS A 344 -4.89 18.37 0.74
N GLU A 345 -3.97 18.72 1.64
CA GLU A 345 -2.87 19.65 1.37
C GLU A 345 -1.74 19.02 0.51
N MET A 346 -1.73 17.68 0.38
CA MET A 346 -0.69 16.93 -0.34
C MET A 346 -1.04 16.67 -1.82
N PHE A 347 -2.17 17.16 -2.34
CA PHE A 347 -2.66 16.85 -3.69
C PHE A 347 -1.72 17.27 -4.84
N LYS A 348 -0.66 18.02 -4.57
CA LYS A 348 0.41 18.37 -5.53
C LYS A 348 1.65 17.47 -5.42
N GLU A 349 1.68 16.56 -4.46
CA GLU A 349 2.70 15.53 -4.28
C GLU A 349 2.25 14.23 -4.96
N MET A 350 3.20 13.39 -5.39
CA MET A 350 2.93 12.04 -5.89
C MET A 350 3.74 11.04 -5.07
N HIS A 351 3.08 10.22 -4.30
CA HIS A 351 3.70 9.35 -3.30
C HIS A 351 3.96 7.94 -3.88
N ILE A 352 4.90 7.83 -4.83
CA ILE A 352 5.28 6.54 -5.45
C ILE A 352 6.64 6.00 -4.96
N ASN A 353 6.99 6.32 -3.73
CA ASN A 353 8.24 5.86 -3.12
C ASN A 353 7.99 4.68 -2.16
N TYR A 354 9.02 4.25 -1.43
CA TYR A 354 8.93 3.16 -0.44
C TYR A 354 8.36 3.63 0.90
N ILE A 355 7.79 2.70 1.66
CA ILE A 355 7.45 2.93 3.07
C ILE A 355 8.72 2.98 3.92
N ASP A 356 8.75 3.90 4.88
CA ASP A 356 9.88 4.11 5.81
C ASP A 356 9.38 4.59 7.18
N GLY A 357 10.27 4.57 8.18
CA GLY A 357 9.96 5.09 9.52
C GLY A 357 9.06 4.19 10.40
N ARG A 358 8.86 2.93 10.04
CA ARG A 358 8.11 1.95 10.85
C ARG A 358 9.08 0.99 11.50
N ASP A 359 8.93 0.79 12.82
CA ASP A 359 9.80 -0.13 13.57
C ASP A 359 9.74 -1.55 13.01
N ARG A 360 10.91 -2.20 12.89
CA ARG A 360 11.02 -3.57 12.36
C ARG A 360 10.29 -4.63 13.18
N LYS A 361 9.97 -4.35 14.44
CA LYS A 361 9.26 -5.26 15.37
C LYS A 361 7.84 -4.77 15.69
N LEU A 362 7.32 -3.81 14.94
CA LEU A 362 5.99 -3.24 15.19
C LEU A 362 4.87 -4.31 15.17
N TYR A 363 5.07 -5.40 14.45
CA TYR A 363 4.15 -6.54 14.40
C TYR A 363 3.94 -7.23 15.76
N LEU A 364 4.82 -7.06 16.73
CA LEU A 364 4.67 -7.63 18.08
C LEU A 364 3.71 -6.80 18.94
N ASP A 365 3.64 -5.51 18.70
CA ASP A 365 2.95 -4.53 19.53
C ASP A 365 1.68 -3.95 18.87
N SER A 366 1.36 -4.32 17.62
CA SER A 366 0.17 -3.90 16.88
C SER A 366 -0.68 -5.10 16.45
N GLU A 367 -1.94 -4.86 16.05
CA GLU A 367 -2.76 -5.85 15.34
C GLU A 367 -2.31 -5.99 13.89
N GLY A 368 -1.87 -4.89 13.28
CA GLY A 368 -1.45 -4.83 11.89
C GLY A 368 -1.36 -3.40 11.37
N LEU A 369 -1.31 -3.30 10.03
CA LEU A 369 -1.25 -2.02 9.34
C LEU A 369 -2.12 -2.05 8.09
N ILE A 370 -2.93 -1.00 7.94
CA ILE A 370 -3.80 -0.73 6.81
C ILE A 370 -3.36 0.59 6.19
N SER A 371 -2.85 0.51 4.96
CA SER A 371 -2.34 1.65 4.20
C SER A 371 -3.49 2.43 3.56
N ASN A 372 -3.60 3.73 3.82
CA ASN A 372 -4.51 4.60 3.08
C ASN A 372 -3.90 4.97 1.73
N VAL A 373 -4.62 4.69 0.65
CA VAL A 373 -4.12 4.78 -0.73
C VAL A 373 -4.42 6.14 -1.36
N MET A 374 -3.82 6.41 -2.54
CA MET A 374 -4.12 7.60 -3.35
C MET A 374 -5.37 7.38 -4.21
N GLU A 375 -6.00 8.46 -4.70
CA GLU A 375 -7.01 8.39 -5.77
C GLU A 375 -6.43 7.81 -7.07
N TYR A 376 -5.12 7.89 -7.25
CA TYR A 376 -4.33 7.33 -8.34
C TYR A 376 -4.02 5.85 -8.07
N ALA A 377 -4.91 4.97 -8.49
CA ALA A 377 -4.86 3.55 -8.15
C ALA A 377 -3.63 2.83 -8.72
N GLU A 378 -3.29 3.11 -9.98
CA GLU A 378 -2.12 2.51 -10.63
C GLU A 378 -0.82 3.02 -10.00
N CYS A 379 -0.76 4.30 -9.65
CA CYS A 379 0.36 4.86 -8.90
C CYS A 379 0.47 4.25 -7.48
N SER A 380 -0.65 3.96 -6.83
CA SER A 380 -0.70 3.33 -5.50
C SER A 380 -0.10 1.93 -5.48
N LYS A 381 -0.09 1.19 -6.59
CA LYS A 381 0.49 -0.15 -6.69
C LYS A 381 1.98 -0.18 -6.29
N ILE A 382 2.74 0.85 -6.62
CA ILE A 382 4.19 0.91 -6.33
C ILE A 382 4.45 0.96 -4.82
N PRO A 383 3.98 1.96 -4.05
CA PRO A 383 4.19 1.98 -2.61
C PRO A 383 3.52 0.80 -1.91
N LEU A 384 2.33 0.33 -2.34
CA LEU A 384 1.67 -0.83 -1.76
C LEU A 384 2.54 -2.10 -1.86
N LEU A 385 3.27 -2.32 -2.95
CA LEU A 385 4.21 -3.43 -3.07
C LEU A 385 5.35 -3.32 -2.06
N THR A 386 5.86 -2.12 -1.79
CA THR A 386 6.89 -1.93 -0.75
C THR A 386 6.33 -2.15 0.66
N ILE A 387 5.06 -1.80 0.87
CA ILE A 387 4.32 -2.07 2.11
C ILE A 387 4.10 -3.58 2.29
N CYS A 388 3.75 -4.31 1.22
CA CYS A 388 3.69 -5.78 1.23
C CYS A 388 5.01 -6.38 1.74
N ASP A 389 6.15 -5.95 1.22
CA ASP A 389 7.46 -6.45 1.59
C ASP A 389 7.77 -6.16 3.07
N TYR A 390 7.48 -4.93 3.54
CA TYR A 390 7.66 -4.57 4.94
C TYR A 390 6.76 -5.41 5.86
N LEU A 391 5.47 -5.52 5.56
CA LEU A 391 4.51 -6.25 6.41
C LEU A 391 4.77 -7.75 6.43
N TRP A 392 5.34 -8.30 5.36
CA TRP A 392 5.70 -9.71 5.27
C TRP A 392 6.93 -10.05 6.10
N ASN A 393 8.03 -9.31 5.90
CA ASN A 393 9.30 -9.58 6.60
C ASN A 393 10.04 -8.27 6.97
N PRO A 394 9.56 -7.54 7.99
CA PRO A 394 10.10 -6.23 8.35
C PRO A 394 11.56 -6.28 8.83
N GLU A 395 12.01 -7.41 9.39
CA GLU A 395 13.39 -7.54 9.87
C GLU A 395 14.41 -7.59 8.70
N ARG A 396 13.98 -8.09 7.54
CA ARG A 396 14.80 -8.16 6.32
C ARG A 396 14.41 -7.14 5.25
N TYR A 397 13.48 -6.26 5.55
CA TYR A 397 13.02 -5.23 4.63
C TYR A 397 14.17 -4.29 4.23
N ASP A 398 14.40 -4.19 2.92
CA ASP A 398 15.32 -3.26 2.28
C ASP A 398 14.53 -2.37 1.33
N LYS A 399 14.27 -1.14 1.78
CA LYS A 399 13.38 -0.19 1.11
C LYS A 399 13.75 0.12 -0.33
N GLU A 400 15.05 0.23 -0.62
CA GLU A 400 15.54 0.58 -1.96
C GLU A 400 15.45 -0.61 -2.93
N ASN A 401 15.75 -1.83 -2.44
CA ASN A 401 15.57 -3.05 -3.21
C ASN A 401 14.08 -3.35 -3.44
N SER A 402 13.25 -3.13 -2.43
CA SER A 402 11.80 -3.27 -2.51
C SER A 402 11.20 -2.34 -3.56
N LEU A 403 11.59 -1.06 -3.58
CA LEU A 403 11.15 -0.10 -4.59
C LEU A 403 11.56 -0.52 -6.01
N ARG A 404 12.82 -0.96 -6.18
CA ARG A 404 13.27 -1.48 -7.50
C ARG A 404 12.46 -2.68 -7.95
N ASN A 405 12.10 -3.56 -7.02
CA ASN A 405 11.22 -4.69 -7.31
C ASN A 405 9.80 -4.23 -7.66
N ALA A 406 9.24 -3.29 -6.91
CA ALA A 406 7.91 -2.73 -7.18
C ALA A 406 7.84 -2.14 -8.60
N HIS A 407 8.85 -1.37 -9.02
CA HIS A 407 8.94 -0.88 -10.40
C HIS A 407 8.95 -2.02 -11.42
N ARG A 408 9.71 -3.11 -11.17
CA ARG A 408 9.76 -4.27 -12.09
C ARG A 408 8.43 -5.01 -12.17
N VAL A 409 7.74 -5.16 -11.05
CA VAL A 409 6.43 -5.83 -11.02
C VAL A 409 5.39 -5.05 -11.81
N VAL A 410 5.39 -3.72 -11.70
CA VAL A 410 4.39 -2.85 -12.35
C VAL A 410 4.74 -2.56 -13.82
N LEU A 411 6.04 -2.38 -14.14
CA LEU A 411 6.49 -1.83 -15.42
C LEU A 411 7.37 -2.77 -16.26
N GLY A 412 7.74 -3.94 -15.72
CA GLY A 412 8.59 -4.90 -16.44
C GLY A 412 9.92 -4.29 -16.88
N GLU A 413 10.22 -4.37 -18.17
CA GLU A 413 11.46 -3.86 -18.78
C GLU A 413 11.60 -2.34 -18.70
N ARG A 414 10.50 -1.60 -18.56
CA ARG A 414 10.50 -0.13 -18.43
C ARG A 414 10.95 0.36 -17.04
N ALA A 415 11.08 -0.53 -16.07
CA ALA A 415 11.33 -0.20 -14.65
C ALA A 415 12.63 0.58 -14.43
N GLU A 416 13.73 0.20 -15.09
CA GLU A 416 15.03 0.88 -14.93
C GLU A 416 14.96 2.33 -15.43
N LEU A 417 14.36 2.53 -16.60
CA LEU A 417 14.21 3.85 -17.20
C LEU A 417 13.26 4.73 -16.38
N PHE A 418 12.15 4.16 -15.89
CA PHE A 418 11.21 4.84 -15.00
C PHE A 418 11.87 5.37 -13.72
N GLY A 419 12.93 4.73 -13.26
CA GLY A 419 13.70 5.18 -12.09
C GLY A 419 14.23 6.62 -12.20
N TYR A 420 14.51 7.13 -13.40
CA TYR A 420 14.95 8.51 -13.62
C TYR A 420 13.84 9.53 -13.34
N PHE A 421 12.60 9.17 -13.59
CA PHE A 421 11.43 9.96 -13.24
C PHE A 421 11.10 9.83 -11.74
N ALA A 422 10.97 8.59 -11.25
CA ALA A 422 10.56 8.30 -9.89
C ALA A 422 11.53 8.85 -8.83
N ASP A 423 12.84 8.97 -9.14
CA ASP A 423 13.85 9.62 -8.30
C ASP A 423 13.41 11.03 -7.83
N ASN A 424 12.57 11.70 -8.62
CA ASN A 424 12.15 13.08 -8.40
C ASN A 424 10.84 13.22 -7.60
N LEU A 425 10.23 12.12 -7.19
CA LEU A 425 8.95 12.06 -6.49
C LEU A 425 9.12 11.50 -5.06
N GLY A 426 10.21 11.89 -4.39
CA GLY A 426 10.53 11.44 -3.02
C GLY A 426 9.85 12.24 -1.91
N VAL A 427 9.21 13.38 -2.22
CA VAL A 427 8.53 14.21 -1.21
C VAL A 427 7.23 13.58 -0.81
N SER A 428 7.00 13.43 0.48
CA SER A 428 5.77 12.90 1.09
C SER A 428 5.72 13.25 2.58
N CYS A 429 4.69 12.83 3.28
CA CYS A 429 4.64 12.91 4.75
C CYS A 429 5.81 12.15 5.43
N LEU A 430 6.37 11.12 4.79
CA LEU A 430 7.49 10.35 5.32
C LEU A 430 8.86 11.01 5.12
N SER A 431 9.02 11.78 4.03
CA SER A 431 10.33 12.36 3.64
C SER A 431 10.16 13.68 2.93
N ARG A 432 11.06 14.62 3.24
CA ARG A 432 11.21 15.87 2.48
C ARG A 432 12.35 15.81 1.45
N TYR A 433 13.01 14.64 1.34
CA TYR A 433 14.09 14.45 0.38
C TYR A 433 13.55 13.94 -0.93
N SER A 434 14.06 14.54 -2.02
CA SER A 434 13.76 14.14 -3.39
C SER A 434 15.03 14.18 -4.23
N SER A 435 15.01 13.48 -5.36
CA SER A 435 16.05 13.54 -6.39
C SER A 435 17.47 13.19 -5.93
N PRO A 436 17.69 12.12 -5.13
CA PRO A 436 19.04 11.80 -4.67
C PRO A 436 20.00 11.45 -5.82
N PHE A 437 19.52 10.82 -6.89
CA PHE A 437 20.34 10.47 -8.04
C PHE A 437 20.64 11.70 -8.91
N MET A 438 19.63 12.50 -9.25
CA MET A 438 19.83 13.78 -9.95
C MET A 438 20.79 14.68 -9.19
N THR A 439 20.63 14.82 -7.86
CA THR A 439 21.50 15.64 -7.00
C THR A 439 22.95 15.20 -7.10
N ARG A 440 23.25 13.92 -6.94
CA ARG A 440 24.62 13.40 -7.05
C ARG A 440 25.21 13.66 -8.43
N THR A 441 24.42 13.47 -9.48
CA THR A 441 24.85 13.67 -10.87
C THR A 441 25.18 15.13 -11.14
N LEU A 442 24.28 16.05 -10.81
CA LEU A 442 24.47 17.48 -11.05
C LEU A 442 25.60 18.06 -10.20
N HIS A 443 25.74 17.63 -8.94
CA HIS A 443 26.90 18.02 -8.12
C HIS A 443 28.22 17.53 -8.71
N ARG A 444 28.29 16.31 -9.25
CA ARG A 444 29.47 15.81 -9.95
C ARG A 444 29.81 16.65 -11.19
N VAL A 445 28.81 16.99 -11.99
CA VAL A 445 28.96 17.85 -13.16
C VAL A 445 29.55 19.20 -12.77
N MET A 446 28.94 19.87 -11.79
CA MET A 446 29.42 21.20 -11.33
C MET A 446 30.80 21.15 -10.67
N PHE A 447 31.12 20.07 -9.97
CA PHE A 447 32.46 19.86 -9.40
C PHE A 447 33.53 19.73 -10.47
N LEU A 448 33.31 18.90 -11.50
CA LEU A 448 34.24 18.74 -12.63
C LEU A 448 34.40 20.06 -13.39
N TYR A 449 33.29 20.76 -13.65
CA TYR A 449 33.29 22.05 -14.32
C TYR A 449 34.11 23.11 -13.54
N GLY A 450 33.90 23.21 -12.23
CA GLY A 450 34.63 24.12 -11.34
C GLY A 450 36.12 23.82 -11.25
N LYS A 451 36.57 22.59 -11.50
CA LYS A 451 37.99 22.22 -11.62
C LYS A 451 38.60 22.52 -12.98
N GLY A 452 37.84 23.02 -13.93
CA GLY A 452 38.30 23.25 -15.30
C GLY A 452 38.23 22.02 -16.21
N GLU A 453 37.72 20.89 -15.71
CA GLU A 453 37.52 19.63 -16.44
C GLU A 453 36.21 19.67 -17.27
N LYS A 454 36.06 20.72 -18.08
CA LYS A 454 34.80 21.01 -18.79
C LYS A 454 34.34 19.87 -19.70
N ALA A 455 35.26 19.25 -20.44
CA ALA A 455 34.89 18.15 -21.36
C ALA A 455 34.30 16.96 -20.57
N ALA A 456 34.92 16.54 -19.47
CA ALA A 456 34.40 15.46 -18.61
C ALA A 456 33.07 15.83 -17.93
N ALA A 457 32.89 17.09 -17.54
CA ALA A 457 31.63 17.58 -16.99
C ALA A 457 30.48 17.48 -18.01
N LEU A 458 30.72 17.93 -19.24
CA LEU A 458 29.72 17.89 -20.32
C LEU A 458 29.41 16.46 -20.77
N GLU A 459 30.39 15.57 -20.84
CA GLU A 459 30.19 14.15 -21.13
C GLU A 459 29.30 13.48 -20.07
N ALA A 460 29.62 13.67 -18.79
CA ALA A 460 28.81 13.13 -17.70
C ALA A 460 27.39 13.68 -17.69
N PHE A 461 27.23 14.97 -18.02
CA PHE A 461 25.91 15.60 -18.07
C PHE A 461 25.10 15.11 -19.28
N ARG A 462 25.72 14.98 -20.47
CA ARG A 462 25.08 14.46 -21.67
C ARG A 462 24.57 13.02 -21.47
N ALA A 463 25.39 12.17 -20.89
CA ALA A 463 24.99 10.80 -20.60
C ALA A 463 23.75 10.71 -19.67
N TYR A 464 23.63 11.64 -18.73
CA TYR A 464 22.45 11.74 -17.87
C TYR A 464 21.23 12.26 -18.64
N LEU A 465 21.40 13.34 -19.42
CA LEU A 465 20.35 13.95 -20.23
C LEU A 465 19.74 12.96 -21.24
N ASP A 466 20.56 12.17 -21.90
CA ASP A 466 20.08 11.19 -22.88
C ASP A 466 19.10 10.19 -22.22
N ARG A 467 19.42 9.71 -20.99
CA ARG A 467 18.53 8.82 -20.24
C ARG A 467 17.26 9.51 -19.72
N VAL A 468 17.38 10.76 -19.28
CA VAL A 468 16.24 11.55 -18.81
C VAL A 468 15.27 11.85 -19.97
N ASN A 469 15.78 12.18 -21.16
CA ASN A 469 14.98 12.41 -22.34
C ASN A 469 14.29 11.12 -22.83
N GLU A 470 15.00 9.99 -22.87
CA GLU A 470 14.42 8.66 -23.15
C GLU A 470 13.29 8.32 -22.18
N CYS A 471 13.48 8.62 -20.89
CA CYS A 471 12.43 8.44 -19.88
C CYS A 471 11.22 9.33 -20.14
N ASN A 472 11.44 10.60 -20.48
CA ASN A 472 10.37 11.54 -20.80
C ASN A 472 9.55 11.09 -22.04
N GLU A 473 10.21 10.59 -23.07
CA GLU A 473 9.54 10.01 -24.24
C GLU A 473 8.71 8.78 -23.86
N MET A 474 9.26 7.87 -23.05
CA MET A 474 8.57 6.67 -22.57
C MET A 474 7.28 7.01 -21.78
N LEU A 475 7.30 8.05 -20.95
CA LEU A 475 6.13 8.50 -20.18
C LEU A 475 5.00 9.04 -21.06
N GLY A 476 5.27 9.37 -22.32
CA GLY A 476 4.26 9.75 -23.31
C GLY A 476 3.35 8.59 -23.78
N ASP A 477 3.65 7.34 -23.42
CA ASP A 477 2.84 6.16 -23.78
C ASP A 477 1.61 6.04 -22.87
N SER A 478 0.53 6.74 -23.22
CA SER A 478 -0.75 6.72 -22.47
C SER A 478 -1.46 5.36 -22.47
N SER A 479 -0.98 4.37 -23.23
CA SER A 479 -1.51 2.99 -23.16
C SER A 479 -1.11 2.27 -21.87
N VAL A 480 -0.11 2.78 -21.13
CA VAL A 480 0.28 2.31 -19.81
C VAL A 480 -0.56 3.03 -18.76
N PRO A 481 -1.45 2.34 -18.02
CA PRO A 481 -2.37 2.99 -17.08
C PRO A 481 -1.67 3.89 -16.05
N LEU A 482 -0.55 3.44 -15.51
CA LEU A 482 0.27 4.22 -14.58
C LEU A 482 0.74 5.55 -15.19
N PHE A 483 1.16 5.57 -16.46
CA PHE A 483 1.63 6.81 -17.09
C PHE A 483 0.47 7.77 -17.38
N ALA A 484 -0.73 7.24 -17.65
CA ALA A 484 -1.93 8.05 -17.79
C ALA A 484 -2.30 8.78 -16.48
N GLU A 485 -2.18 8.10 -15.33
CA GLU A 485 -2.43 8.71 -14.02
C GLU A 485 -1.36 9.76 -13.64
N LEU A 486 -0.13 9.62 -14.10
CA LEU A 486 0.98 10.54 -13.80
C LEU A 486 0.90 11.89 -14.51
N GLY A 487 -0.08 12.14 -15.36
CA GLY A 487 -0.26 13.28 -16.25
C GLY A 487 0.41 14.61 -15.86
N GLU A 488 0.05 15.23 -14.71
CA GLU A 488 0.63 16.50 -14.27
C GLU A 488 2.12 16.38 -13.93
N TRP A 489 2.53 15.29 -13.31
CA TRP A 489 3.94 15.06 -12.92
C TRP A 489 4.81 14.71 -14.12
N SER A 490 4.29 13.95 -15.11
CA SER A 490 4.99 13.70 -16.38
C SER A 490 5.21 15.01 -17.16
N ARG A 491 4.20 15.88 -17.22
CA ARG A 491 4.33 17.20 -17.81
C ARG A 491 5.40 18.04 -17.10
N LYS A 492 5.42 18.03 -15.75
CA LYS A 492 6.43 18.74 -14.94
C LYS A 492 7.83 18.17 -15.18
N PHE A 493 7.96 16.86 -15.38
CA PHE A 493 9.22 16.23 -15.74
C PHE A 493 9.73 16.71 -17.10
N GLY A 494 8.87 16.84 -18.11
CA GLY A 494 9.22 17.44 -19.40
C GLY A 494 9.80 18.86 -19.23
N MET A 495 9.17 19.68 -18.37
CA MET A 495 9.71 21.02 -18.05
C MET A 495 11.07 20.94 -17.36
N ALA A 496 11.31 19.94 -16.50
CA ALA A 496 12.62 19.71 -15.87
C ALA A 496 13.68 19.30 -16.91
N CYS A 497 13.30 18.45 -17.90
CA CYS A 497 14.18 18.11 -19.03
C CYS A 497 14.60 19.37 -19.82
N ASP A 498 13.67 20.27 -20.10
CA ASP A 498 13.96 21.53 -20.77
C ASP A 498 14.96 22.42 -19.97
N VAL A 499 14.79 22.50 -18.65
CA VAL A 499 15.74 23.23 -17.77
C VAL A 499 17.11 22.57 -17.81
N LEU A 500 17.21 21.25 -17.75
CA LEU A 500 18.47 20.51 -17.82
C LEU A 500 19.17 20.72 -19.16
N GLU A 501 18.45 20.64 -20.28
CA GLU A 501 19.02 20.91 -21.62
C GLU A 501 19.52 22.35 -21.77
N CYS A 502 18.75 23.33 -21.29
CA CYS A 502 19.19 24.72 -21.29
C CYS A 502 20.40 24.94 -20.40
N THR A 503 20.47 24.26 -19.24
CA THR A 503 21.61 24.31 -18.32
C THR A 503 22.85 23.73 -18.99
N TYR A 504 22.74 22.58 -19.65
CA TYR A 504 23.82 21.98 -20.44
C TYR A 504 24.34 22.95 -21.50
N ALA A 505 23.43 23.57 -22.27
CA ALA A 505 23.80 24.51 -23.33
C ALA A 505 24.59 25.75 -22.80
N VAL A 506 24.23 26.23 -21.60
CA VAL A 506 24.95 27.33 -20.95
C VAL A 506 26.35 26.90 -20.47
N LEU A 507 26.45 25.69 -19.86
CA LEU A 507 27.75 25.13 -19.44
C LEU A 507 28.69 24.89 -20.63
N ASP A 508 28.11 24.46 -21.76
CA ASP A 508 28.86 24.28 -23.00
C ASP A 508 29.36 25.62 -23.57
N GLU A 509 28.49 26.64 -23.70
CA GLU A 509 28.85 27.96 -24.16
C GLU A 509 27.94 29.03 -23.51
N PRO A 510 28.46 29.84 -22.56
CA PRO A 510 27.65 30.78 -21.77
C PRO A 510 27.34 32.08 -22.51
N THR A 511 26.58 32.00 -23.63
CA THR A 511 26.13 33.18 -24.38
C THR A 511 24.94 33.87 -23.70
N VAL A 512 24.79 35.19 -23.96
CA VAL A 512 23.63 35.96 -23.47
C VAL A 512 22.30 35.32 -23.88
N GLN A 513 22.23 34.82 -25.10
CA GLN A 513 21.04 34.20 -25.63
C GLN A 513 20.71 32.88 -24.91
N ARG A 514 21.70 32.00 -24.67
CA ARG A 514 21.50 30.72 -23.94
C ARG A 514 21.11 30.99 -22.50
N LYS A 515 21.72 31.97 -21.83
CA LYS A 515 21.34 32.38 -20.47
C LYS A 515 19.90 32.91 -20.41
N ALA A 516 19.50 33.76 -21.37
CA ALA A 516 18.13 34.27 -21.44
C ALA A 516 17.11 33.13 -21.57
N ARG A 517 17.38 32.14 -22.46
CA ARG A 517 16.54 30.97 -22.61
C ARG A 517 16.48 30.11 -21.33
N LEU A 518 17.61 29.86 -20.69
CA LEU A 518 17.62 29.13 -19.42
C LEU A 518 16.79 29.85 -18.34
N ARG A 519 16.90 31.20 -18.24
CA ARG A 519 16.08 31.98 -17.30
C ARG A 519 14.59 31.81 -17.57
N GLU A 520 14.15 31.99 -18.82
CA GLU A 520 12.75 31.83 -19.20
C GLU A 520 12.22 30.42 -18.88
N THR A 521 13.01 29.39 -19.19
CA THR A 521 12.61 27.99 -18.96
C THR A 521 12.53 27.68 -17.46
N LEU A 522 13.50 28.17 -16.67
CA LEU A 522 13.51 28.02 -15.21
C LEU A 522 12.33 28.75 -14.55
N ASP A 523 11.99 29.95 -15.03
CA ASP A 523 10.86 30.73 -14.52
C ASP A 523 9.53 30.00 -14.77
N LYS A 524 9.35 29.41 -15.96
CA LYS A 524 8.18 28.56 -16.28
C LYS A 524 8.11 27.34 -15.35
N TYR A 525 9.22 26.62 -15.17
CA TYR A 525 9.30 25.49 -14.26
C TYR A 525 8.93 25.87 -12.82
N ASN A 526 9.44 27.01 -12.34
CA ASN A 526 9.19 27.48 -10.96
C ASN A 526 7.75 27.99 -10.75
N ALA A 527 7.08 28.46 -11.79
CA ALA A 527 5.69 28.93 -11.74
C ALA A 527 4.67 27.79 -11.62
N ASP A 528 5.05 26.59 -11.97
CA ASP A 528 4.19 25.42 -11.88
C ASP A 528 4.14 24.88 -10.45
N SER A 529 2.91 24.63 -9.94
CA SER A 529 2.66 24.29 -8.53
C SER A 529 2.87 22.82 -8.20
N VAL A 530 3.02 21.94 -9.19
CA VAL A 530 3.26 20.51 -8.96
C VAL A 530 4.60 20.32 -8.28
N ILE A 531 4.63 19.54 -7.21
CA ILE A 531 5.85 19.23 -6.46
C ILE A 531 6.63 18.14 -7.21
N PHE A 532 7.81 18.50 -7.68
CA PHE A 532 8.66 17.65 -8.48
C PHE A 532 10.12 18.09 -8.34
N ALA A 533 11.05 17.14 -8.26
CA ALA A 533 12.46 17.34 -8.03
C ALA A 533 12.78 18.14 -6.75
N GLY A 534 13.98 17.98 -6.24
CA GLY A 534 14.49 18.76 -5.13
C GLY A 534 15.08 20.11 -5.59
N PHE A 535 15.76 20.78 -4.69
CA PHE A 535 16.41 22.07 -4.95
C PHE A 535 17.56 21.99 -5.96
N CYS A 536 18.12 20.79 -6.22
CA CYS A 536 19.33 20.60 -7.02
C CYS A 536 19.21 21.11 -8.46
N LEU A 537 18.04 20.93 -9.10
CA LEU A 537 17.77 21.40 -10.45
C LEU A 537 17.89 22.93 -10.54
N ARG A 538 17.16 23.64 -9.65
CA ARG A 538 17.18 25.10 -9.55
C ARG A 538 18.59 25.62 -9.23
N GLU A 539 19.22 25.07 -8.20
CA GLU A 539 20.57 25.45 -7.76
C GLU A 539 21.58 25.33 -8.90
N THR A 540 21.52 24.23 -9.66
CA THR A 540 22.44 24.01 -10.78
C THR A 540 22.20 24.99 -11.92
N ALA A 541 20.94 25.26 -12.28
CA ALA A 541 20.57 26.24 -13.29
C ALA A 541 21.01 27.66 -12.90
N GLU A 542 20.81 28.06 -11.65
CA GLU A 542 21.26 29.38 -11.13
C GLU A 542 22.78 29.52 -11.14
N LYS A 543 23.52 28.46 -10.76
CA LYS A 543 24.99 28.46 -10.89
C LYS A 543 25.46 28.61 -12.34
N ALA A 544 24.80 27.93 -13.28
CA ALA A 544 25.10 28.08 -14.70
C ALA A 544 24.81 29.51 -15.22
N LEU A 545 23.72 30.13 -14.77
CA LEU A 545 23.39 31.52 -15.11
C LEU A 545 24.44 32.53 -14.59
N ALA A 546 25.13 32.22 -13.51
CA ALA A 546 26.18 33.08 -12.90
C ALA A 546 27.52 33.01 -13.61
N LEU A 547 27.74 32.03 -14.51
CA LEU A 547 28.98 31.96 -15.33
C LEU A 547 29.04 33.10 -16.34
#